data_b66416034f5307e7f66ed81d75109bd2
#
_entry.id   b66416034f5307e7f66ed81d75109bd2
#
_cell.length_a   1.000
_cell.length_b   1.000
_cell.length_c   1.000
_cell.angle_alpha   90.00
_cell.angle_beta   90.00
_cell.angle_gamma   90.00
#
_symmetry.space_group_name_H-M   'P 1'
#
loop_
_entity.id
_entity.type
_entity.pdbx_description
1 polymer ?
#
loop_
_entity_poly.entity_id
_entity_poly.type
_entity_poly.pdbx_seq_one_letter_code
_entity_poly.pdbx_strand_id
1 'polypeptide(L)'
;MCSSDLVTFAALREGLDLDDADAITVLSQRLQLDVSERGVLADGVDATAAIRGTEVTSNVSKVAANSGVRTELRARQQAWAAERGGGVIEGRDIGSVVFPDAELKLYLTASPRTRAERRVAEAGGDVDEIEKAIAARDHLDSTRSDSPLTEASGSVLVDTTGLTIDEVLARIVGLLRQ
;
A
#
# COMPACT_ATOMS: atom_id res chain seq x y z
N MET A 1 -3.05 2.57 3.87
CA MET A 1 -2.94 1.20 4.40
C MET A 1 -2.88 0.24 3.24
N CYS A 2 -1.84 -0.56 3.13
CA CYS A 2 -1.71 -1.56 2.07
C CYS A 2 -2.34 -2.87 2.57
N SER A 3 -3.58 -3.12 2.17
CA SER A 3 -4.31 -4.32 2.63
C SER A 3 -3.68 -5.63 2.13
N SER A 4 -2.91 -5.58 1.03
CA SER A 4 -2.17 -6.75 0.51
C SER A 4 -1.08 -7.24 1.46
N ASP A 5 -0.46 -6.35 2.26
CA ASP A 5 0.52 -6.75 3.28
C ASP A 5 -0.13 -7.67 4.33
N LEU A 6 -1.39 -7.38 4.72
CA LEU A 6 -2.13 -8.20 5.68
C LEU A 6 -2.54 -9.57 5.11
N VAL A 7 -2.93 -9.61 3.83
CA VAL A 7 -3.21 -10.88 3.14
C VAL A 7 -1.92 -11.71 3.03
N THR A 8 -0.80 -11.05 2.69
CA THR A 8 0.52 -11.72 2.62
C THR A 8 0.92 -12.28 3.98
N PHE A 9 0.78 -11.50 5.04
CA PHE A 9 1.05 -11.95 6.41
C PHE A 9 0.21 -13.18 6.78
N ALA A 10 -1.09 -13.14 6.51
CA ALA A 10 -1.97 -14.25 6.82
C ALA A 10 -1.62 -15.51 6.00
N ALA A 11 -1.31 -15.36 4.72
CA ALA A 11 -0.91 -16.45 3.84
C ALA A 11 0.39 -17.13 4.32
N LEU A 12 1.40 -16.34 4.68
CA LEU A 12 2.66 -16.84 5.22
C LEU A 12 2.45 -17.57 6.55
N ARG A 13 1.63 -17.02 7.45
CA ARG A 13 1.30 -17.62 8.73
C ARG A 13 0.60 -18.98 8.58
N GLU A 14 -0.28 -19.11 7.57
CA GLU A 14 -0.97 -20.36 7.27
C GLU A 14 -0.13 -21.34 6.44
N GLY A 15 1.06 -20.94 5.99
CA GLY A 15 1.93 -21.75 5.16
C GLY A 15 1.39 -22.00 3.75
N LEU A 16 0.58 -21.07 3.23
CA LEU A 16 0.03 -21.17 1.87
C LEU A 16 1.11 -20.89 0.82
N ASP A 17 1.02 -21.59 -0.30
CA ASP A 17 1.81 -21.26 -1.48
C ASP A 17 1.32 -19.93 -2.08
N LEU A 18 2.19 -18.93 -2.11
CA LEU A 18 1.85 -17.61 -2.65
C LEU A 18 1.70 -17.59 -4.17
N ASP A 19 2.10 -18.64 -4.86
CA ASP A 19 1.90 -18.84 -6.29
C ASP A 19 0.54 -19.54 -6.58
N ASP A 20 -0.16 -20.08 -5.57
CA ASP A 20 -1.54 -20.58 -5.68
C ASP A 20 -2.54 -19.41 -5.62
N ALA A 21 -2.84 -18.87 -6.80
CA ALA A 21 -3.71 -17.69 -6.93
C ALA A 21 -5.12 -17.93 -6.36
N ASP A 22 -5.67 -19.13 -6.48
CA ASP A 22 -7.02 -19.46 -6.00
C ASP A 22 -7.03 -19.55 -4.46
N ALA A 23 -6.05 -20.22 -3.85
CA ALA A 23 -5.94 -20.30 -2.40
C ALA A 23 -5.79 -18.91 -1.77
N ILE A 24 -4.96 -18.04 -2.35
CA ILE A 24 -4.76 -16.68 -1.85
C ILE A 24 -6.01 -15.81 -2.04
N THR A 25 -6.74 -15.98 -3.14
CA THR A 25 -8.02 -15.30 -3.34
C THR A 25 -9.04 -15.73 -2.28
N VAL A 26 -9.21 -17.03 -2.05
CA VAL A 26 -10.11 -17.55 -1.02
C VAL A 26 -9.71 -17.05 0.37
N LEU A 27 -8.42 -17.03 0.70
CA LEU A 27 -7.93 -16.44 1.95
C LEU A 27 -8.38 -14.98 2.05
N SER A 28 -8.15 -14.16 1.03
CA SER A 28 -8.50 -12.73 1.07
C SER A 28 -9.98 -12.48 1.32
N GLN A 29 -10.86 -13.35 0.81
CA GLN A 29 -12.31 -13.23 0.99
C GLN A 29 -12.78 -13.55 2.41
N ARG A 30 -12.15 -14.53 3.09
CA ARG A 30 -12.54 -14.94 4.45
C ARG A 30 -11.81 -14.19 5.56
N LEU A 31 -10.66 -13.57 5.25
CA LEU A 31 -9.80 -12.91 6.21
C LEU A 31 -10.50 -11.70 6.87
N GLN A 32 -10.54 -11.68 8.18
CA GLN A 32 -11.03 -10.54 8.95
C GLN A 32 -9.88 -9.56 9.17
N LEU A 33 -10.07 -8.33 8.68
CA LEU A 33 -9.08 -7.25 8.80
C LEU A 33 -9.63 -6.18 9.75
N ASP A 34 -8.88 -5.87 10.79
CA ASP A 34 -9.14 -4.72 11.65
C ASP A 34 -7.96 -3.74 11.57
N VAL A 35 -8.29 -2.49 11.26
CA VAL A 35 -7.30 -1.42 11.12
C VAL A 35 -7.75 -0.24 11.94
N SER A 36 -6.96 0.07 12.94
CA SER A 36 -7.21 1.14 13.89
C SER A 36 -5.94 1.92 14.19
N GLU A 37 -6.06 3.00 14.95
CA GLU A 37 -4.92 3.76 15.46
C GLU A 37 -4.01 2.93 16.37
N ARG A 38 -4.53 1.84 16.94
CA ARG A 38 -3.78 0.94 17.83
C ARG A 38 -2.90 -0.07 17.08
N GLY A 39 -3.14 -0.23 15.79
CA GLY A 39 -2.43 -1.20 14.96
C GLY A 39 -3.35 -1.91 13.97
N VAL A 40 -2.84 -2.97 13.38
CA VAL A 40 -3.55 -3.76 12.38
C VAL A 40 -3.62 -5.22 12.79
N LEU A 41 -4.83 -5.82 12.69
CA LEU A 41 -5.05 -7.22 13.00
C LEU A 41 -5.48 -7.99 11.75
N ALA A 42 -5.03 -9.23 11.64
CA ALA A 42 -5.49 -10.21 10.66
C ALA A 42 -6.01 -11.45 11.40
N ASP A 43 -7.31 -11.72 11.31
CA ASP A 43 -8.01 -12.75 12.10
C ASP A 43 -7.72 -12.65 13.62
N GLY A 44 -7.74 -11.42 14.14
CA GLY A 44 -7.48 -11.14 15.55
C GLY A 44 -6.01 -11.21 15.97
N VAL A 45 -5.09 -11.53 15.06
CA VAL A 45 -3.64 -11.58 15.33
C VAL A 45 -3.00 -10.27 14.96
N ASP A 46 -2.20 -9.70 15.87
CA ASP A 46 -1.47 -8.45 15.63
C ASP A 46 -0.42 -8.64 14.53
N ALA A 47 -0.57 -7.89 13.45
CA ALA A 47 0.30 -7.87 12.29
C ALA A 47 1.10 -6.56 12.18
N THR A 48 0.96 -5.62 13.12
CA THR A 48 1.48 -4.25 13.04
C THR A 48 2.97 -4.18 12.72
N ALA A 49 3.78 -4.98 13.40
CA ALA A 49 5.22 -5.07 13.14
C ALA A 49 5.54 -5.99 11.97
N ALA A 50 4.83 -7.13 11.87
CA ALA A 50 5.12 -8.18 10.91
C ALA A 50 4.94 -7.72 9.44
N ILE A 51 3.92 -6.89 9.14
CA ILE A 51 3.71 -6.35 7.79
C ILE A 51 4.83 -5.44 7.29
N ARG A 52 5.71 -4.97 8.17
CA ARG A 52 6.89 -4.18 7.84
C ARG A 52 8.17 -5.02 7.79
N GLY A 53 8.08 -6.28 8.22
CA GLY A 53 9.20 -7.23 8.23
C GLY A 53 9.59 -7.67 6.82
N THR A 54 10.82 -8.17 6.69
CA THR A 54 11.41 -8.58 5.40
C THR A 54 10.57 -9.68 4.73
N GLU A 55 10.05 -10.63 5.50
CA GLU A 55 9.28 -11.75 4.96
C GLU A 55 8.03 -11.29 4.22
N VAL A 56 7.24 -10.38 4.80
CA VAL A 56 6.05 -9.82 4.13
C VAL A 56 6.46 -8.90 2.98
N THR A 57 7.41 -7.99 3.21
CA THR A 57 7.77 -6.98 2.21
C THR A 57 8.40 -7.55 0.95
N SER A 58 9.11 -8.68 1.03
CA SER A 58 9.66 -9.37 -0.15
C SER A 58 8.64 -10.18 -0.95
N ASN A 59 7.50 -10.53 -0.33
CA ASN A 59 6.48 -11.37 -0.95
C ASN A 59 5.20 -10.62 -1.37
N VAL A 60 4.97 -9.43 -0.82
CA VAL A 60 3.71 -8.69 -1.02
C VAL A 60 3.39 -8.39 -2.49
N SER A 61 4.38 -8.20 -3.34
CA SER A 61 4.15 -7.92 -4.76
C SER A 61 3.50 -9.09 -5.50
N LYS A 62 3.79 -10.35 -5.12
CA LYS A 62 3.11 -11.53 -5.66
C LYS A 62 1.62 -11.52 -5.31
N VAL A 63 1.29 -11.33 -4.05
CA VAL A 63 -0.09 -11.27 -3.56
C VAL A 63 -0.83 -10.06 -4.14
N ALA A 64 -0.17 -8.90 -4.23
CA ALA A 64 -0.74 -7.69 -4.82
C ALA A 64 -0.98 -7.78 -6.34
N ALA A 65 -0.33 -8.69 -7.05
CA ALA A 65 -0.58 -8.96 -8.47
C ALA A 65 -1.79 -9.87 -8.71
N ASN A 66 -2.31 -10.55 -7.67
CA ASN A 66 -3.46 -11.45 -7.80
C ASN A 66 -4.76 -10.65 -7.98
N SER A 67 -5.42 -10.81 -9.14
CA SER A 67 -6.63 -10.06 -9.50
C SER A 67 -7.83 -10.35 -8.58
N GLY A 68 -7.96 -11.58 -8.06
CA GLY A 68 -8.99 -11.96 -7.09
C GLY A 68 -8.83 -11.21 -5.77
N VAL A 69 -7.60 -11.17 -5.24
CA VAL A 69 -7.25 -10.39 -4.05
C VAL A 69 -7.53 -8.90 -4.27
N ARG A 70 -7.16 -8.36 -5.42
CA ARG A 70 -7.38 -6.95 -5.75
C ARG A 70 -8.86 -6.60 -5.79
N THR A 71 -9.67 -7.46 -6.40
CA THR A 71 -11.12 -7.27 -6.46
C THR A 71 -11.72 -7.21 -5.06
N GLU A 72 -11.35 -8.13 -4.19
CA GLU A 72 -11.82 -8.18 -2.81
C GLU A 72 -11.38 -6.94 -2.01
N LEU A 73 -10.09 -6.60 -2.07
CA LEU A 73 -9.55 -5.47 -1.32
C LEU A 73 -10.12 -4.13 -1.80
N ARG A 74 -10.37 -3.97 -3.10
CA ARG A 74 -11.05 -2.79 -3.66
C ARG A 74 -12.46 -2.65 -3.07
N ALA A 75 -13.25 -3.73 -3.09
CA ALA A 75 -14.59 -3.71 -2.52
C ALA A 75 -14.59 -3.30 -1.05
N ARG A 76 -13.66 -3.84 -0.24
CA ARG A 76 -13.51 -3.48 1.17
C ARG A 76 -13.13 -2.03 1.38
N GLN A 77 -12.20 -1.50 0.58
CA GLN A 77 -11.78 -0.09 0.68
C GLN A 77 -12.93 0.85 0.33
N GLN A 78 -13.72 0.52 -0.70
CA GLN A 78 -14.89 1.29 -1.08
C GLN A 78 -16.00 1.25 0.00
N ALA A 79 -16.27 0.07 0.56
CA ALA A 79 -17.20 -0.07 1.67
C ALA A 79 -16.76 0.73 2.90
N TRP A 80 -15.48 0.65 3.25
CA TRP A 80 -14.90 1.40 4.37
C TRP A 80 -15.10 2.92 4.23
N ALA A 81 -14.88 3.45 3.03
CA ALA A 81 -15.08 4.88 2.76
C ALA A 81 -16.57 5.27 2.78
N ALA A 82 -17.44 4.44 2.20
CA ALA A 82 -18.88 4.68 2.17
C ALA A 82 -19.49 4.71 3.58
N GLU A 83 -19.11 3.77 4.45
CA GLU A 83 -19.58 3.69 5.84
C GLU A 83 -19.18 4.92 6.69
N ARG A 84 -18.09 5.59 6.32
CA ARG A 84 -17.55 6.74 7.07
C ARG A 84 -17.83 8.09 6.42
N GLY A 85 -18.52 8.11 5.29
CA GLY A 85 -18.76 9.33 4.54
C GLY A 85 -17.51 9.94 3.90
N GLY A 86 -16.46 9.13 3.69
CA GLY A 86 -15.18 9.53 3.12
C GLY A 86 -13.98 9.15 3.99
N GLY A 87 -12.81 9.68 3.64
CA GLY A 87 -11.58 9.45 4.38
C GLY A 87 -10.32 9.69 3.55
N VAL A 88 -9.16 9.46 4.16
CA VAL A 88 -7.87 9.49 3.48
C VAL A 88 -7.38 8.05 3.31
N ILE A 89 -7.17 7.66 2.08
CA ILE A 89 -6.72 6.30 1.74
C ILE A 89 -5.46 6.40 0.89
N GLU A 90 -4.47 5.59 1.22
CA GLU A 90 -3.22 5.50 0.48
C GLU A 90 -3.04 4.14 -0.21
N GLY A 91 -2.30 4.14 -1.31
CA GLY A 91 -1.95 2.93 -2.04
C GLY A 91 -1.34 3.25 -3.41
N ARG A 92 -1.19 2.22 -4.23
CA ARG A 92 -0.52 2.32 -5.54
C ARG A 92 -1.46 2.72 -6.67
N ASP A 93 -2.74 2.39 -6.55
CA ASP A 93 -3.78 2.56 -7.57
C ASP A 93 -5.07 3.16 -7.01
N ILE A 94 -4.99 3.80 -5.85
CA ILE A 94 -6.16 4.35 -5.15
C ILE A 94 -6.88 5.38 -6.02
N GLY A 95 -6.16 6.37 -6.53
CA GLY A 95 -6.74 7.44 -7.34
C GLY A 95 -7.00 7.07 -8.81
N SER A 96 -6.43 5.96 -9.31
CA SER A 96 -6.62 5.53 -10.70
C SER A 96 -7.70 4.45 -10.85
N VAL A 97 -7.89 3.59 -9.84
CA VAL A 97 -8.76 2.41 -9.93
C VAL A 97 -9.78 2.31 -8.81
N VAL A 98 -9.38 2.55 -7.55
CA VAL A 98 -10.25 2.34 -6.39
C VAL A 98 -11.24 3.49 -6.23
N PHE A 99 -10.75 4.73 -6.31
CA PHE A 99 -11.52 5.97 -6.20
C PHE A 99 -11.15 6.96 -7.32
N PRO A 100 -11.48 6.64 -8.59
CA PRO A 100 -11.16 7.51 -9.72
C PRO A 100 -11.84 8.88 -9.64
N ASP A 101 -12.96 8.97 -8.93
CA ASP A 101 -13.77 10.18 -8.75
C ASP A 101 -13.53 10.86 -7.39
N ALA A 102 -12.44 10.55 -6.69
CA ALA A 102 -12.09 11.21 -5.42
C ALA A 102 -11.92 12.73 -5.62
N GLU A 103 -12.43 13.52 -4.66
CA GLU A 103 -12.36 14.99 -4.69
C GLU A 103 -10.93 15.53 -4.79
N LEU A 104 -10.00 14.89 -4.08
CA LEU A 104 -8.58 15.19 -4.16
C LEU A 104 -7.78 13.91 -4.36
N LYS A 105 -6.99 13.89 -5.41
CA LYS A 105 -6.03 12.82 -5.71
C LYS A 105 -4.63 13.39 -5.66
N LEU A 106 -3.78 12.79 -4.86
CA LEU A 106 -2.38 13.17 -4.72
C LEU A 106 -1.47 12.04 -5.21
N TYR A 107 -0.55 12.35 -6.10
CA TYR A 107 0.52 11.44 -6.45
C TYR A 107 1.79 11.86 -5.71
N LEU A 108 2.06 11.19 -4.59
CA LEU A 108 3.24 11.45 -3.78
C LEU A 108 4.45 10.74 -4.37
N THR A 109 5.53 11.48 -4.59
CA THR A 109 6.80 10.94 -5.07
C THR A 109 7.96 11.43 -4.22
N ALA A 110 9.06 10.71 -4.27
CA ALA A 110 10.38 11.14 -3.81
C ALA A 110 11.43 10.35 -4.57
N SER A 111 12.67 10.86 -4.63
CA SER A 111 13.77 10.13 -5.24
C SER A 111 13.94 8.74 -4.60
N PRO A 112 14.34 7.69 -5.34
CA PRO A 112 14.59 6.36 -4.77
C PRO A 112 15.54 6.42 -3.57
N ARG A 113 16.59 7.23 -3.66
CA ARG A 113 17.56 7.45 -2.58
C ARG A 113 16.90 8.01 -1.32
N THR A 114 16.11 9.08 -1.44
CA THR A 114 15.39 9.67 -0.29
C THR A 114 14.44 8.67 0.36
N ARG A 115 13.74 7.85 -0.44
CA ARG A 115 12.86 6.79 0.09
C ARG A 115 13.63 5.71 0.84
N ALA A 116 14.81 5.32 0.32
CA ALA A 116 15.69 4.37 0.98
C ALA A 116 16.24 4.91 2.31
N GLU A 117 16.69 6.15 2.33
CA GLU A 117 17.17 6.83 3.53
C GLU A 117 16.08 6.91 4.63
N ARG A 118 14.85 7.26 4.25
CA ARG A 118 13.70 7.24 5.17
C ARG A 118 13.46 5.85 5.74
N ARG A 119 13.51 4.82 4.89
CA ARG A 119 13.32 3.42 5.32
C ARG A 119 14.41 2.95 6.26
N VAL A 120 15.67 3.33 6.00
CA VAL A 120 16.80 3.02 6.89
C VAL A 120 16.63 3.72 8.24
N ALA A 121 16.18 4.96 8.25
CA ALA A 121 15.92 5.69 9.50
C ALA A 121 14.81 5.05 10.34
N GLU A 122 13.82 4.41 9.71
CA GLU A 122 12.71 3.73 10.39
C GLU A 122 13.06 2.32 10.87
N ALA A 123 13.78 1.53 10.07
CA ALA A 123 13.92 0.09 10.25
C ALA A 123 15.38 -0.40 10.26
N GLY A 124 16.34 0.47 10.03
CA GLY A 124 17.75 0.10 9.83
C GLY A 124 18.00 -0.51 8.45
N GLY A 125 19.22 -1.00 8.26
CA GLY A 125 19.65 -1.66 7.03
C GLY A 125 20.62 -0.83 6.18
N ASP A 126 20.96 -1.35 5.01
CA ASP A 126 21.86 -0.70 4.04
C ASP A 126 21.04 0.11 3.03
N VAL A 127 21.40 1.38 2.85
CA VAL A 127 20.65 2.31 1.97
C VAL A 127 20.68 1.85 0.51
N ASP A 128 21.83 1.35 0.02
CA ASP A 128 22.00 0.96 -1.38
C ASP A 128 21.22 -0.32 -1.69
N GLU A 129 21.15 -1.26 -0.75
CA GLU A 129 20.34 -2.47 -0.88
C GLU A 129 18.85 -2.14 -0.86
N ILE A 130 18.43 -1.27 0.05
CA ILE A 130 17.03 -0.85 0.16
C ILE A 130 16.61 -0.03 -1.05
N GLU A 131 17.46 0.84 -1.60
CA GLU A 131 17.19 1.58 -2.83
C GLU A 131 16.93 0.65 -4.01
N LYS A 132 17.77 -0.39 -4.18
CA LYS A 132 17.59 -1.42 -5.21
C LYS A 132 16.27 -2.18 -5.04
N ALA A 133 15.94 -2.56 -3.80
CA ALA A 133 14.69 -3.27 -3.50
C ALA A 133 13.46 -2.39 -3.79
N ILE A 134 13.50 -1.10 -3.45
CA ILE A 134 12.45 -0.13 -3.77
C ILE A 134 12.27 0.00 -5.29
N ALA A 135 13.37 0.17 -6.04
CA ALA A 135 13.31 0.29 -7.49
C ALA A 135 12.75 -0.98 -8.16
N ALA A 136 13.14 -2.16 -7.69
CA ALA A 136 12.61 -3.44 -8.18
C ALA A 136 11.10 -3.56 -7.92
N ARG A 137 10.63 -3.18 -6.73
CA ARG A 137 9.22 -3.18 -6.38
C ARG A 137 8.42 -2.19 -7.23
N ASP A 138 8.91 -0.97 -7.41
CA ASP A 138 8.25 0.04 -8.24
C ASP A 138 8.13 -0.42 -9.69
N HIS A 139 9.15 -1.12 -10.20
CA HIS A 139 9.10 -1.73 -11.53
C HIS A 139 7.99 -2.79 -11.62
N LEU A 140 7.90 -3.70 -10.65
CA LEU A 140 6.85 -4.71 -10.60
C LEU A 140 5.46 -4.06 -10.50
N ASP A 141 5.29 -3.05 -9.63
CA ASP A 141 4.02 -2.37 -9.43
C ASP A 141 3.59 -1.58 -10.70
N SER A 142 4.52 -1.02 -11.46
CA SER A 142 4.23 -0.25 -12.67
C SER A 142 4.00 -1.11 -13.92
N THR A 143 4.55 -2.33 -13.95
CA THR A 143 4.46 -3.23 -15.13
C THR A 143 3.41 -4.32 -15.00
N ARG A 144 2.75 -4.45 -13.85
CA ARG A 144 1.69 -5.46 -13.66
C ARG A 144 0.50 -5.18 -14.59
N SER A 145 -0.13 -6.25 -15.08
CA SER A 145 -1.25 -6.18 -16.03
C SER A 145 -2.54 -5.63 -15.42
N ASP A 146 -2.76 -5.86 -14.11
CA ASP A 146 -3.94 -5.38 -13.40
C ASP A 146 -3.58 -4.20 -12.50
N SER A 147 -4.23 -3.06 -12.75
CA SER A 147 -4.12 -1.83 -11.95
C SER A 147 -2.66 -1.41 -11.68
N PRO A 148 -1.87 -1.10 -12.71
CA PRO A 148 -0.48 -0.69 -12.54
C PRO A 148 -0.37 0.58 -11.70
N LEU A 149 0.81 0.78 -11.09
CA LEU A 149 1.16 2.05 -10.45
C LEU A 149 1.26 3.12 -11.53
N THR A 150 0.28 4.00 -11.58
CA THR A 150 0.24 5.13 -12.53
C THR A 150 -0.22 6.40 -11.83
N GLU A 151 0.21 7.54 -12.35
CA GLU A 151 -0.37 8.81 -11.97
C GLU A 151 -1.82 8.86 -12.44
N ALA A 152 -2.75 9.07 -11.50
CA ALA A 152 -4.18 9.11 -11.82
C ALA A 152 -4.52 10.41 -12.57
N SER A 153 -5.46 10.34 -13.50
CA SER A 153 -5.96 11.55 -14.18
C SER A 153 -6.51 12.54 -13.16
N GLY A 154 -6.08 13.80 -13.28
CA GLY A 154 -6.46 14.88 -12.37
C GLY A 154 -5.81 14.81 -10.98
N SER A 155 -4.77 14.00 -10.80
CA SER A 155 -3.98 14.03 -9.56
C SER A 155 -3.03 15.23 -9.53
N VAL A 156 -2.75 15.69 -8.31
CA VAL A 156 -1.71 16.68 -8.05
C VAL A 156 -0.42 15.95 -7.70
N LEU A 157 0.62 16.17 -8.50
CA LEU A 157 1.96 15.63 -8.21
C LEU A 157 2.60 16.39 -7.05
N VAL A 158 3.01 15.67 -6.02
CA VAL A 158 3.71 16.23 -4.86
C VAL A 158 5.05 15.51 -4.70
N ASP A 159 6.11 16.15 -5.17
CA ASP A 159 7.48 15.68 -4.89
C ASP A 159 7.85 16.08 -3.44
N THR A 160 8.15 15.05 -2.66
CA THR A 160 8.51 15.17 -1.25
C THR A 160 10.02 15.02 -1.01
N THR A 161 10.84 14.98 -2.08
CA THR A 161 12.30 14.91 -1.97
C THR A 161 12.82 16.11 -1.18
N GLY A 162 13.58 15.84 -0.11
CA GLY A 162 14.13 16.88 0.77
C GLY A 162 13.14 17.54 1.72
N LEU A 163 11.85 17.18 1.69
CA LEU A 163 10.86 17.74 2.60
C LEU A 163 10.76 16.92 3.89
N THR A 164 10.53 17.63 4.99
CA THR A 164 10.12 17.03 6.28
C THR A 164 8.66 16.59 6.24
N ILE A 165 8.24 15.77 7.20
CA ILE A 165 6.84 15.32 7.32
C ILE A 165 5.93 16.55 7.50
N ASP A 166 6.29 17.52 8.33
CA ASP A 166 5.48 18.70 8.59
C ASP A 166 5.30 19.57 7.33
N GLU A 167 6.34 19.72 6.50
CA GLU A 167 6.26 20.43 5.24
C GLU A 167 5.36 19.72 4.23
N VAL A 168 5.43 18.38 4.17
CA VAL A 168 4.52 17.58 3.33
C VAL A 168 3.07 17.73 3.80
N LEU A 169 2.81 17.63 5.12
CA LEU A 169 1.49 17.81 5.69
C LEU A 169 0.93 19.23 5.41
N ALA A 170 1.75 20.27 5.62
CA ALA A 170 1.34 21.65 5.34
C ALA A 170 0.94 21.83 3.86
N ARG A 171 1.70 21.22 2.94
CA ARG A 171 1.40 21.26 1.51
C ARG A 171 0.09 20.55 1.17
N ILE A 172 -0.14 19.36 1.73
CA ILE A 172 -1.37 18.59 1.52
C ILE A 172 -2.59 19.35 2.08
N VAL A 173 -2.49 19.87 3.31
CA VAL A 173 -3.56 20.66 3.92
C VAL A 173 -3.86 21.94 3.11
N GLY A 174 -2.83 22.55 2.52
CA GLY A 174 -3.01 23.68 1.62
C GLY A 174 -3.82 23.35 0.36
N LEU A 175 -3.66 22.15 -0.17
CA LEU A 175 -4.42 21.67 -1.34
C LEU A 175 -5.89 21.31 -1.00
N LEU A 176 -6.17 20.86 0.23
CA LEU A 176 -7.53 20.55 0.68
C LEU A 176 -8.40 21.80 0.89
N ARG A 177 -7.80 22.99 0.96
CA ARG A 177 -8.52 24.24 1.22
C ARG A 177 -8.79 25.07 -0.05
N GLN A 178 -8.37 24.58 -1.19
CA GLN A 178 -8.61 25.21 -2.50
C GLN A 178 -9.89 24.71 -3.14
#